data_533168807f7349d0603710cc621ee2e8
#
_entry.id   533168807f7349d0603710cc621ee2e8
#
_cell.length_a   1.000
_cell.length_b   1.000
_cell.length_c   1.000
_cell.angle_alpha   90.00
_cell.angle_beta   90.00
_cell.angle_gamma   90.00
#
_symmetry.space_group_name_H-M   'P 1'
#
loop_
_entity.id
_entity.type
_entity.pdbx_description
1 polymer ?
#
loop_
_entity_poly.entity_id
_entity_poly.type
_entity_poly.pdbx_seq_one_letter_code
_entity_poly.pdbx_strand_id
1 'polypeptide(L)'
;MTQKEYTNDAIDLLKHLIATPSVSRNEKEAADIIAETIVKYGLEYQREANNVWITDRRFDKNKPTLLLNAHIDTVKPVDSWTRNPLEPTIENNILYGL
;
A
#
# COMPACT_ATOMS: atom_id res chain seq x y z
N MET A 1 8.47 18.01 -1.54
CA MET A 1 9.24 16.75 -1.34
C MET A 1 10.05 16.42 -2.58
N THR A 2 11.26 15.94 -2.37
CA THR A 2 12.12 15.45 -3.46
C THR A 2 11.68 14.05 -3.91
N GLN A 3 12.15 13.64 -5.08
CA GLN A 3 11.92 12.28 -5.58
C GLN A 3 12.46 11.23 -4.60
N LYS A 4 13.62 11.50 -3.99
CA LYS A 4 14.22 10.60 -3.00
C LYS A 4 13.34 10.45 -1.75
N GLU A 5 12.75 11.53 -1.28
CA GLU A 5 11.84 11.51 -0.14
C GLU A 5 10.58 10.72 -0.44
N TYR A 6 9.98 10.90 -1.63
CA TYR A 6 8.84 10.10 -2.05
C TYR A 6 9.19 8.61 -2.15
N THR A 7 10.36 8.29 -2.68
CA THR A 7 10.82 6.91 -2.78
C THR A 7 10.99 6.28 -1.40
N ASN A 8 11.61 7.01 -0.47
CA ASN A 8 11.79 6.52 0.90
C ASN A 8 10.46 6.31 1.60
N ASP A 9 9.51 7.22 1.44
CA ASP A 9 8.17 7.08 2.01
C ASP A 9 7.43 5.88 1.42
N ALA A 10 7.58 5.64 0.14
CA ALA A 10 6.97 4.48 -0.53
C ALA A 10 7.55 3.16 0.01
N ILE A 11 8.85 3.11 0.21
CA ILE A 11 9.53 1.93 0.79
C ILE A 11 9.05 1.70 2.22
N ASP A 12 8.96 2.75 3.03
CA ASP A 12 8.49 2.64 4.40
C ASP A 12 7.04 2.17 4.47
N LEU A 13 6.18 2.69 3.60
CA LEU A 13 4.80 2.23 3.50
C LEU A 13 4.72 0.76 3.09
N LEU A 14 5.52 0.34 2.12
CA LEU A 14 5.56 -1.05 1.67
C LEU A 14 6.02 -1.99 2.79
N LYS A 15 7.05 -1.60 3.55
CA LYS A 15 7.50 -2.36 4.72
C LYS A 15 6.37 -2.52 5.74
N HIS A 16 5.63 -1.46 6.00
CA HIS A 16 4.52 -1.49 6.94
C HIS A 16 3.41 -2.43 6.48
N LEU A 17 3.10 -2.40 5.18
CA LEU A 17 2.12 -3.30 4.59
C LEU A 17 2.57 -4.76 4.63
N ILE A 18 3.84 -5.05 4.35
CA ILE A 18 4.40 -6.41 4.45
C ILE A 18 4.29 -6.93 5.88
N ALA A 19 4.56 -6.10 6.88
CA ALA A 19 4.49 -6.50 8.28
C ALA A 19 3.05 -6.67 8.79
N THR A 20 2.06 -6.31 7.99
CA THR A 20 0.64 -6.37 8.36
C THR A 20 -0.03 -7.50 7.57
N PRO A 21 -0.45 -8.60 8.22
CA PRO A 21 -1.17 -9.66 7.53
C PRO A 21 -2.42 -9.13 6.82
N SER A 22 -2.58 -9.46 5.56
CA SER A 22 -3.69 -8.96 4.73
C SER A 22 -4.19 -10.02 3.74
N VAL A 23 -4.36 -11.24 4.21
CA VAL A 23 -4.98 -12.30 3.38
C VAL A 23 -6.38 -11.88 2.94
N SER A 24 -6.81 -12.39 1.80
CA SER A 24 -8.11 -12.03 1.21
C SER A 24 -9.24 -12.15 2.23
N ARG A 25 -10.10 -11.12 2.30
CA ARG A 25 -11.20 -10.93 3.26
C ARG A 25 -10.75 -10.52 4.67
N ASN A 26 -9.45 -10.39 4.92
CA ASN A 26 -8.90 -9.92 6.21
C ASN A 26 -7.92 -8.77 5.99
N GLU A 27 -8.23 -7.87 5.06
CA GLU A 27 -7.35 -6.77 4.68
C GLU A 27 -7.69 -5.43 5.36
N LYS A 28 -8.52 -5.45 6.41
CA LYS A 28 -8.92 -4.21 7.11
C LYS A 28 -7.74 -3.40 7.62
N GLU A 29 -6.77 -4.04 8.26
CA GLU A 29 -5.60 -3.35 8.82
C GLU A 29 -4.75 -2.73 7.73
N ALA A 30 -4.56 -3.44 6.61
CA ALA A 30 -3.85 -2.88 5.46
C ALA A 30 -4.59 -1.67 4.87
N ALA A 31 -5.91 -1.75 4.74
CA ALA A 31 -6.73 -0.62 4.29
C ALA A 31 -6.64 0.56 5.25
N ASP A 32 -6.62 0.32 6.56
CA ASP A 32 -6.44 1.36 7.57
C ASP A 32 -5.10 2.08 7.39
N ILE A 33 -4.01 1.34 7.13
CA ILE A 33 -2.68 1.91 6.90
C ILE A 33 -2.67 2.81 5.66
N ILE A 34 -3.30 2.38 4.58
CA ILE A 34 -3.42 3.20 3.37
C ILE A 34 -4.20 4.48 3.66
N ALA A 35 -5.34 4.38 4.33
CA ALA A 35 -6.16 5.54 4.68
C ALA A 35 -5.39 6.54 5.56
N GLU A 36 -4.71 6.05 6.58
CA GLU A 36 -3.88 6.89 7.46
C GLU A 36 -2.75 7.58 6.69
N THR A 37 -2.12 6.87 5.75
CA THR A 37 -1.06 7.44 4.92
C THR A 37 -1.59 8.57 4.05
N ILE A 38 -2.77 8.40 3.46
CA ILE A 38 -3.40 9.45 2.64
C ILE A 38 -3.65 10.70 3.48
N VAL A 39 -4.19 10.53 4.69
CA VAL A 39 -4.45 11.66 5.61
C VAL A 39 -3.14 12.36 6.02
N LYS A 40 -2.08 11.59 6.23
CA LYS A 40 -0.75 12.14 6.55
C LYS A 40 -0.23 13.10 5.48
N TYR A 41 -0.58 12.86 4.21
CA TYR A 41 -0.23 13.76 3.11
C TYR A 41 -1.21 14.93 2.95
N GLY A 42 -2.15 15.10 3.86
CA GLY A 42 -3.14 16.17 3.78
C GLY A 42 -4.20 15.98 2.71
N LEU A 43 -4.39 14.75 2.28
CA LEU A 43 -5.37 14.40 1.24
C LEU A 43 -6.61 13.75 1.86
N GLU A 44 -7.72 13.83 1.15
CA GLU A 44 -8.95 13.16 1.51
C GLU A 44 -9.07 11.85 0.74
N TYR A 45 -9.60 10.82 1.38
CA TYR A 45 -9.85 9.54 0.75
C TYR A 45 -11.32 9.19 0.78
N GLN A 46 -11.71 8.28 -0.08
CA GLN A 46 -13.00 7.60 -0.03
C GLN A 46 -12.74 6.14 0.30
N ARG A 47 -13.68 5.53 1.00
CA ARG A 47 -13.54 4.14 1.42
C ARG A 47 -14.88 3.44 1.38
N GLU A 48 -14.89 2.23 0.83
CA GLU A 48 -16.02 1.32 0.91
C GLU A 48 -15.48 -0.05 1.29
N ALA A 49 -15.86 -0.55 2.47
CA ALA A 49 -15.26 -1.74 3.09
C ALA A 49 -13.73 -1.59 3.17
N ASN A 50 -12.97 -2.40 2.47
CA ASN A 50 -11.51 -2.32 2.44
C ASN A 50 -10.96 -1.74 1.12
N ASN A 51 -11.83 -1.17 0.30
CA ASN A 51 -11.43 -0.44 -0.88
C ASN A 51 -11.20 1.03 -0.51
N VAL A 52 -10.02 1.53 -0.76
CA VAL A 52 -9.63 2.90 -0.45
C VAL A 52 -9.14 3.58 -1.73
N TRP A 53 -9.64 4.78 -2.01
CA TRP A 53 -9.19 5.51 -3.19
C TRP A 53 -9.18 7.01 -2.95
N ILE A 54 -8.45 7.71 -3.79
CA ILE A 54 -8.42 9.17 -3.84
C ILE A 54 -8.67 9.62 -5.27
N THR A 55 -9.25 10.80 -5.40
CA THR A 55 -9.46 11.46 -6.69
C THR A 55 -8.65 12.75 -6.71
N ASP A 56 -7.88 12.96 -7.78
CA ASP A 56 -7.12 14.19 -7.93
C ASP A 56 -8.06 15.41 -7.87
N ARG A 57 -7.61 16.49 -7.22
CA ARG A 57 -8.40 17.73 -7.08
C ARG A 57 -8.75 18.33 -8.42
N ARG A 58 -7.96 18.04 -9.45
CA ARG A 58 -8.15 18.55 -10.82
C ARG A 58 -9.01 17.61 -11.66
N PHE A 59 -9.60 16.60 -11.04
CA PHE A 59 -10.50 15.69 -11.75
C PHE A 59 -11.58 16.46 -12.49
N ASP A 60 -11.75 16.14 -13.78
CA ASP A 60 -12.76 16.73 -14.64
C ASP A 60 -13.42 15.61 -15.45
N LYS A 61 -14.71 15.40 -15.19
CA LYS A 61 -15.48 14.33 -15.86
C LYS A 61 -15.58 14.50 -17.37
N ASN A 62 -15.26 15.67 -17.89
CA ASN A 62 -15.29 15.98 -19.32
C ASN A 62 -13.93 15.68 -20.00
N LYS A 63 -12.95 15.20 -19.25
CA LYS A 63 -11.60 14.84 -19.74
C LYS A 63 -11.33 13.38 -19.50
N PRO A 64 -10.42 12.76 -20.28
CA PRO A 64 -10.00 11.40 -20.02
C PRO A 64 -9.45 11.22 -18.59
N THR A 65 -9.76 10.10 -17.97
CA THR A 65 -9.32 9.77 -16.61
C THR A 65 -8.35 8.60 -16.64
N LEU A 66 -7.22 8.75 -15.97
CA LEU A 66 -6.29 7.65 -15.71
C LEU A 66 -6.59 7.08 -14.33
N LEU A 67 -6.87 5.79 -14.26
CA LEU A 67 -7.02 5.07 -13.00
C LEU A 67 -5.76 4.26 -12.73
N LEU A 68 -5.10 4.53 -11.59
CA LEU A 68 -4.02 3.69 -11.08
C LEU A 68 -4.63 2.75 -10.03
N ASN A 69 -4.55 1.47 -10.26
CA ASN A 69 -5.22 0.48 -9.43
C ASN A 69 -4.25 -0.61 -8.98
N ALA A 70 -4.36 -1.01 -7.70
CA ALA A 70 -3.58 -2.09 -7.13
C ALA A 70 -4.41 -2.80 -6.07
N HIS A 71 -4.07 -4.05 -5.76
CA HIS A 71 -4.69 -4.78 -4.66
C HIS A 71 -3.81 -4.74 -3.42
N ILE A 72 -4.41 -4.89 -2.25
CA ILE A 72 -3.71 -4.92 -0.96
C ILE A 72 -3.79 -6.28 -0.27
N ASP A 73 -4.64 -7.17 -0.75
CA ASP A 73 -4.72 -8.52 -0.22
C ASP A 73 -3.55 -9.36 -0.70
N THR A 74 -3.14 -10.31 0.12
CA THR A 74 -2.09 -11.26 -0.18
C THR A 74 -2.60 -12.69 -0.07
N VAL A 75 -1.85 -13.63 -0.61
CA VAL A 75 -2.06 -15.05 -0.37
C VAL A 75 -1.55 -15.39 1.04
N LYS A 76 -2.00 -16.52 1.58
CA LYS A 76 -1.43 -17.03 2.83
C LYS A 76 0.04 -17.42 2.61
N PRO A 77 0.94 -17.12 3.55
CA PRO A 77 2.30 -17.62 3.48
C PRO A 77 2.33 -19.15 3.43
N VAL A 78 3.22 -19.69 2.63
CA VAL A 78 3.45 -21.14 2.56
C VAL A 78 4.70 -21.51 3.34
N ASP A 79 4.81 -22.78 3.77
CA ASP A 79 5.93 -23.24 4.61
C ASP A 79 7.29 -23.24 3.89
N SER A 80 7.29 -23.16 2.57
CA SER A 80 8.52 -23.17 1.77
C SER A 80 9.28 -21.83 1.77
N TRP A 81 8.76 -20.79 2.42
CA TRP A 81 9.48 -19.52 2.55
C TRP A 81 10.77 -19.73 3.33
N THR A 82 11.90 -19.23 2.78
CA THR A 82 13.21 -19.30 3.44
C THR A 82 13.46 -18.12 4.37
N ARG A 83 12.63 -17.09 4.30
CA ARG A 83 12.62 -15.91 5.17
C ARG A 83 11.26 -15.80 5.83
N ASN A 84 11.15 -15.00 6.89
CA ASN A 84 9.84 -14.68 7.45
C ASN A 84 9.07 -13.81 6.44
N PRO A 85 7.96 -14.29 5.87
CA PRO A 85 7.23 -13.56 4.82
C PRO A 85 6.60 -12.26 5.31
N LEU A 86 6.36 -12.09 6.60
CA LEU A 86 5.76 -10.90 7.20
C LEU A 86 6.78 -9.97 7.84
N GLU A 87 8.06 -10.25 7.67
CA GLU A 87 9.15 -9.41 8.16
C GLU A 87 9.88 -8.77 6.98
N PRO A 88 9.64 -7.48 6.71
CA PRO A 88 10.29 -6.81 5.58
C PRO A 88 11.80 -6.72 5.83
N THR A 89 12.57 -7.22 4.88
CA THR A 89 14.02 -7.27 4.97
C THR A 89 14.64 -6.70 3.71
N ILE A 90 15.62 -5.79 3.86
CA ILE A 90 16.35 -5.24 2.73
C ILE A 90 17.78 -5.79 2.76
N GLU A 91 18.18 -6.44 1.68
CA GLU A 91 19.55 -6.93 1.47
C GLU A 91 19.95 -6.69 0.01
N ASN A 92 21.12 -6.12 -0.21
CA ASN A 92 21.65 -5.86 -1.56
C ASN A 92 20.66 -5.08 -2.44
N ASN A 93 20.01 -4.07 -1.87
CA ASN A 93 18.99 -3.24 -2.53
C ASN A 93 17.74 -4.01 -2.98
N ILE A 94 17.46 -5.16 -2.37
CA ILE A 94 16.26 -5.95 -2.62
C ILE A 94 15.43 -5.98 -1.33
N LEU A 95 14.16 -5.61 -1.45
CA LEU A 95 13.19 -5.73 -0.36
C LEU A 95 12.48 -7.07 -0.48
N TYR A 96 12.58 -7.88 0.57
CA TYR A 96 11.95 -9.20 0.66
C TYR A 96 10.71 -9.13 1.53
N GLY A 97 9.66 -9.81 1.12
CA GLY A 97 8.41 -9.92 1.85
C GLY A 97 7.31 -10.53 1.00
N LEU A 98 6.21 -10.89 1.66
CA LEU A 98 5.03 -11.44 1.00
C LEU A 98 4.25 -10.35 0.27
#